data_cadebf11cefceebe107e9dd9866345d7
#
_entry.id   cadebf11cefceebe107e9dd9866345d7
#
_cell.length_a   1.000
_cell.length_b   1.000
_cell.length_c   1.000
_cell.angle_alpha   90.00
_cell.angle_beta   90.00
_cell.angle_gamma   90.00
#
_symmetry.space_group_name_H-M   'P 1'
#
loop_
_entity.id
_entity.type
_entity.pdbx_description
1 polymer ?
#
loop_
_entity_poly.entity_id
_entity_poly.type
_entity_poly.pdbx_seq_one_letter_code
_entity_poly.pdbx_strand_id
1 'polypeptide(L)'
;MWQHLRICSKPYRKRYGSTWTRGKVPDRVGIENRPAIVDQKTRIGDWEADTIVGKNQKSALLTLVERTTRYTIICKLKNLKAEDTARAAIRVLKAYKARVHTITMDNGKEF
;
A
#
# COMPACT_ATOMS: atom_id res chain seq x y z
N MET A 1 4.62 -15.88 32.08
CA MET A 1 5.13 -15.64 30.70
C MET A 1 4.15 -14.92 29.77
N TRP A 2 2.87 -15.30 29.72
CA TRP A 2 1.85 -14.65 28.86
C TRP A 2 1.60 -13.17 29.19
N GLN A 3 1.83 -12.73 30.43
CA GLN A 3 1.66 -11.35 30.89
C GLN A 3 2.61 -10.35 30.20
N HIS A 4 3.72 -10.85 29.65
CA HIS A 4 4.70 -10.03 28.93
C HIS A 4 4.49 -9.99 27.41
N LEU A 5 3.45 -10.67 26.91
CA LEU A 5 3.11 -10.62 25.51
C LEU A 5 2.41 -9.30 25.16
N ARG A 6 2.70 -8.74 24.00
CA ARG A 6 2.15 -7.45 23.51
C ARG A 6 0.62 -7.35 23.57
N ILE A 7 -0.09 -8.47 23.66
CA ILE A 7 -1.54 -8.56 23.56
C ILE A 7 -2.22 -8.86 24.89
N CYS A 8 -1.47 -9.15 25.98
CA CYS A 8 -2.03 -9.63 27.24
C CYS A 8 -3.04 -8.68 27.89
N SER A 9 -2.88 -7.37 27.71
CA SER A 9 -3.76 -6.35 28.28
C SER A 9 -4.75 -5.74 27.28
N LYS A 10 -4.77 -6.22 26.03
CA LYS A 10 -5.70 -5.71 25.02
C LYS A 10 -7.05 -6.43 25.12
N PRO A 11 -8.18 -5.69 25.12
CA PRO A 11 -9.49 -6.33 25.10
C PRO A 11 -9.61 -7.24 23.87
N TYR A 12 -10.26 -8.39 24.06
CA TYR A 12 -10.51 -9.36 22.99
C TYR A 12 -11.22 -8.68 21.81
N ARG A 13 -10.64 -8.75 20.63
CA ARG A 13 -11.32 -8.31 19.41
C ARG A 13 -12.46 -9.26 19.10
N LYS A 14 -13.71 -8.77 19.22
CA LYS A 14 -14.87 -9.53 18.78
C LYS A 14 -14.71 -9.92 17.31
N ARG A 15 -14.74 -11.22 17.00
CA ARG A 15 -14.67 -11.72 15.61
C ARG A 15 -15.91 -11.40 14.78
N TYR A 16 -17.00 -11.00 15.43
CA TYR A 16 -18.28 -10.72 14.81
C TYR A 16 -18.73 -9.30 15.12
N GLY A 17 -19.11 -8.56 14.08
CA GLY A 17 -19.93 -7.37 14.19
C GLY A 17 -19.20 -6.07 14.33
N SER A 18 -18.41 -5.76 13.35
CA SER A 18 -18.40 -4.40 12.78
C SER A 18 -18.30 -4.60 11.28
N THR A 19 -19.39 -4.49 10.60
CA THR A 19 -19.42 -4.12 9.19
C THR A 19 -18.84 -2.70 9.13
N TRP A 20 -17.54 -2.60 9.27
CA TRP A 20 -16.83 -1.42 8.85
C TRP A 20 -17.05 -1.38 7.35
N THR A 21 -18.04 -0.61 6.94
CA THR A 21 -18.16 -0.11 5.59
C THR A 21 -16.99 0.85 5.36
N ARG A 22 -15.79 0.28 5.17
CA ARG A 22 -14.72 0.98 4.49
C ARG A 22 -15.33 1.36 3.15
N GLY A 23 -15.46 2.68 2.92
CA GLY A 23 -16.06 3.14 1.67
C GLY A 23 -15.41 2.39 0.52
N LYS A 24 -16.23 1.77 -0.33
CA LYS A 24 -15.76 1.06 -1.51
C LYS A 24 -15.08 2.08 -2.42
N VAL A 25 -13.89 1.76 -2.89
CA VAL A 25 -13.22 2.52 -3.94
C VAL A 25 -14.03 2.32 -5.21
N PRO A 26 -14.56 3.39 -5.86
CA PRO A 26 -15.26 3.28 -7.14
C PRO A 26 -14.34 2.64 -8.18
N ASP A 27 -14.90 1.86 -9.10
CA ASP A 27 -14.19 1.25 -10.23
C ASP A 27 -12.94 0.44 -9.87
N ARG A 28 -12.96 -0.19 -8.69
CA ARG A 28 -11.87 -1.00 -8.19
C ARG A 28 -11.53 -2.13 -9.15
N VAL A 29 -10.26 -2.22 -9.54
CA VAL A 29 -9.71 -3.39 -10.21
C VAL A 29 -9.26 -4.39 -9.14
N GLY A 30 -9.90 -5.57 -9.08
CA GLY A 30 -9.56 -6.60 -8.10
C GLY A 30 -8.23 -7.27 -8.42
N ILE A 31 -7.63 -7.86 -7.38
CA ILE A 31 -6.33 -8.55 -7.49
C ILE A 31 -6.40 -9.76 -8.45
N GLU A 32 -7.59 -10.33 -8.64
CA GLU A 32 -7.87 -11.41 -9.58
C GLU A 32 -7.61 -11.03 -11.05
N ASN A 33 -7.67 -9.73 -11.37
CA ASN A 33 -7.40 -9.21 -12.71
C ASN A 33 -5.91 -8.93 -12.95
N ARG A 34 -5.05 -9.21 -11.96
CA ARG A 34 -3.62 -9.00 -12.09
C ARG A 34 -3.02 -9.98 -13.11
N PRO A 35 -2.20 -9.51 -14.08
CA PRO A 35 -1.54 -10.41 -15.02
C PRO A 35 -0.67 -11.46 -14.32
N ALA A 36 -0.75 -12.72 -14.73
CA ALA A 36 0.00 -13.82 -14.11
C ALA A 36 1.52 -13.61 -14.10
N ILE A 37 2.06 -12.89 -15.07
CA ILE A 37 3.50 -12.57 -15.14
C ILE A 37 3.99 -11.79 -13.92
N VAL A 38 3.10 -10.99 -13.29
CA VAL A 38 3.43 -10.23 -12.08
C VAL A 38 3.69 -11.16 -10.89
N ASP A 39 2.96 -12.27 -10.82
CA ASP A 39 3.11 -13.27 -9.76
C ASP A 39 4.36 -14.12 -9.94
N GLN A 40 4.76 -14.36 -11.17
CA GLN A 40 5.98 -15.08 -11.52
C GLN A 40 7.25 -14.33 -11.15
N LYS A 41 7.19 -13.01 -10.98
CA LYS A 41 8.34 -12.13 -10.65
C LYS A 41 9.53 -12.30 -11.61
N THR A 42 9.23 -12.54 -12.88
CA THR A 42 10.25 -12.81 -13.91
C THR A 42 10.71 -11.56 -14.63
N ARG A 43 9.97 -10.46 -14.52
CA ARG A 43 10.33 -9.17 -15.13
C ARG A 43 10.48 -8.08 -14.08
N ILE A 44 11.31 -7.07 -14.39
CA ILE A 44 11.48 -5.86 -13.58
C ILE A 44 10.43 -4.84 -14.01
N GLY A 45 9.83 -4.14 -13.04
CA GLY A 45 8.93 -3.02 -13.29
C GLY A 45 7.50 -3.25 -12.79
N ASP A 46 7.28 -4.29 -12.02
CA ASP A 46 6.03 -4.53 -11.29
C ASP A 46 6.20 -4.07 -9.83
N TRP A 47 5.43 -3.06 -9.43
CA TRP A 47 5.59 -2.36 -8.16
C TRP A 47 4.45 -2.66 -7.18
N GLU A 48 4.77 -2.69 -5.91
CA GLU A 48 3.81 -2.69 -4.81
C GLU A 48 3.89 -1.33 -4.11
N ALA A 49 2.74 -0.68 -3.96
CA ALA A 49 2.62 0.59 -3.26
C ALA A 49 1.89 0.39 -1.92
N ASP A 50 2.43 1.00 -0.87
CA ASP A 50 1.84 0.99 0.47
C ASP A 50 2.11 2.32 1.17
N THR A 51 1.31 2.65 2.18
CA THR A 51 1.48 3.86 2.97
C THR A 51 1.80 3.55 4.42
N ILE A 52 2.76 4.24 4.98
CA ILE A 52 3.08 4.19 6.40
C ILE A 52 2.57 5.48 7.04
N VAL A 53 1.59 5.34 7.93
CA VAL A 53 0.97 6.48 8.60
C VAL A 53 1.62 6.70 9.96
N GLY A 54 2.07 7.91 10.20
CA GLY A 54 2.68 8.31 11.46
C GLY A 54 1.67 8.54 12.58
N LYS A 55 2.18 8.82 13.77
CA LYS A 55 1.37 9.07 14.96
C LYS A 55 0.35 10.19 14.72
N ASN A 56 -0.90 9.93 15.09
CA ASN A 56 -2.04 10.84 14.94
C ASN A 56 -2.30 11.29 13.49
N GLN A 57 -1.90 10.50 12.50
CA GLN A 57 -2.08 10.79 11.06
C GLN A 57 -1.46 12.12 10.59
N LYS A 58 -0.50 12.67 11.37
CA LYS A 58 0.15 13.95 11.05
C LYS A 58 1.24 13.85 9.99
N SER A 59 1.67 12.65 9.68
CA SER A 59 2.70 12.37 8.66
C SER A 59 2.42 11.05 7.98
N ALA A 60 2.84 10.94 6.73
CA ALA A 60 2.76 9.69 6.00
C ALA A 60 3.94 9.55 5.05
N LEU A 61 4.29 8.31 4.76
CA LEU A 61 5.27 7.92 3.76
C LEU A 61 4.60 7.04 2.74
N LEU A 62 4.89 7.26 1.47
CA LEU A 62 4.61 6.30 0.41
C LEU A 62 5.83 5.42 0.24
N THR A 63 5.63 4.12 0.26
CA THR A 63 6.64 3.11 -0.05
C THR A 63 6.28 2.45 -1.38
N LEU A 64 7.24 2.32 -2.25
CA LEU A 64 7.12 1.64 -3.54
C LEU A 64 8.20 0.58 -3.60
N VAL A 65 7.81 -0.68 -3.69
CA VAL A 65 8.72 -1.83 -3.75
C VAL A 65 8.60 -2.51 -5.11
N GLU A 66 9.71 -2.60 -5.82
CA GLU A 66 9.78 -3.37 -7.05
C GLU A 66 9.85 -4.86 -6.71
N ARG A 67 8.94 -5.67 -7.28
CA ARG A 67 8.66 -7.04 -6.83
C ARG A 67 9.78 -8.05 -7.09
N THR A 68 10.53 -7.85 -8.17
CA THR A 68 11.61 -8.76 -8.58
C THR A 68 12.91 -8.47 -7.85
N THR A 69 13.34 -7.21 -7.86
CA THR A 69 14.63 -6.77 -7.31
C THR A 69 14.58 -6.40 -5.83
N ARG A 70 13.37 -6.19 -5.28
CA ARG A 70 13.14 -5.62 -3.95
C ARG A 70 13.64 -4.19 -3.78
N TYR A 71 13.95 -3.53 -4.89
CA TYR A 71 14.32 -2.12 -4.87
C TYR A 71 13.17 -1.29 -4.28
N THR A 72 13.49 -0.49 -3.28
CA THR A 72 12.48 0.23 -2.50
C THR A 72 12.72 1.73 -2.62
N ILE A 73 11.66 2.46 -2.95
CA ILE A 73 11.61 3.92 -2.93
C ILE A 73 10.69 4.35 -1.80
N ILE A 74 11.15 5.28 -0.98
CA ILE A 74 10.35 5.85 0.11
C ILE A 74 10.26 7.35 -0.11
N CYS A 75 9.06 7.90 -0.10
CA CYS A 75 8.89 9.34 -0.18
C CYS A 75 7.85 9.86 0.83
N LYS A 76 8.14 11.04 1.39
CA LYS A 76 7.24 11.71 2.31
C LYS A 76 6.03 12.24 1.56
N LEU A 77 4.84 11.95 2.08
CA LEU A 77 3.59 12.54 1.62
C LEU A 77 3.31 13.84 2.37
N LYS A 78 2.75 14.81 1.67
CA LYS A 78 2.28 16.05 2.27
C LYS A 78 1.01 15.82 3.08
N ASN A 79 0.08 15.06 2.52
CA ASN A 79 -1.17 14.65 3.14
C ASN A 79 -1.50 13.21 2.72
N LEU A 80 -2.42 12.58 3.46
CA LEU A 80 -2.94 11.25 3.16
C LEU A 80 -4.18 11.36 2.24
N LYS A 81 -3.99 11.99 1.06
CA LYS A 81 -5.04 12.13 0.04
C LYS A 81 -4.60 11.41 -1.23
N ALA A 82 -5.54 10.78 -1.92
CA ALA A 82 -5.29 10.06 -3.17
C ALA A 82 -4.50 10.89 -4.20
N GLU A 83 -4.87 12.16 -4.38
CA GLU A 83 -4.15 13.06 -5.30
C GLU A 83 -2.68 13.28 -4.91
N ASP A 84 -2.40 13.49 -3.62
CA ASP A 84 -1.03 13.73 -3.14
C ASP A 84 -0.19 12.44 -3.26
N THR A 85 -0.81 11.29 -3.00
CA THR A 85 -0.19 9.98 -3.16
C THR A 85 0.11 9.70 -4.63
N ALA A 86 -0.85 9.92 -5.52
CA ALA A 86 -0.66 9.76 -6.96
C ALA A 86 0.44 10.67 -7.51
N ARG A 87 0.44 11.96 -7.13
CA ARG A 87 1.49 12.91 -7.54
C ARG A 87 2.87 12.48 -7.04
N ALA A 88 2.96 11.98 -5.80
CA ALA A 88 4.20 11.48 -5.24
C ALA A 88 4.71 10.24 -6.00
N ALA A 89 3.83 9.26 -6.27
CA ALA A 89 4.15 8.07 -7.04
C ALA A 89 4.64 8.44 -8.46
N ILE A 90 3.92 9.29 -9.18
CA ILE A 90 4.30 9.75 -10.51
C ILE A 90 5.67 10.41 -10.48
N ARG A 91 5.91 11.30 -9.53
CA ARG A 91 7.17 12.03 -9.40
C ARG A 91 8.37 11.08 -9.25
N VAL A 92 8.26 10.08 -8.37
CA VAL A 92 9.40 9.18 -8.10
C VAL A 92 9.55 8.10 -9.16
N LEU A 93 8.46 7.65 -9.78
CA LEU A 93 8.51 6.65 -10.86
C LEU A 93 8.85 7.25 -12.22
N LYS A 94 8.81 8.58 -12.38
CA LYS A 94 9.11 9.25 -13.65
C LYS A 94 10.48 8.86 -14.22
N ALA A 95 11.48 8.69 -13.35
CA ALA A 95 12.82 8.26 -13.76
C ALA A 95 12.85 6.81 -14.31
N TYR A 96 11.87 6.01 -13.94
CA TYR A 96 11.75 4.59 -14.31
C TYR A 96 10.64 4.34 -15.34
N LYS A 97 10.07 5.38 -15.95
CA LYS A 97 8.88 5.33 -16.82
C LYS A 97 8.91 4.20 -17.84
N ALA A 98 10.06 3.96 -18.48
CA ALA A 98 10.21 2.90 -19.48
C ALA A 98 10.14 1.47 -18.90
N ARG A 99 10.24 1.32 -17.58
CA ARG A 99 10.27 0.03 -16.87
C ARG A 99 9.16 -0.12 -15.84
N VAL A 100 8.15 0.76 -15.83
CA VAL A 100 6.97 0.63 -14.97
C VAL A 100 5.89 -0.06 -15.77
N HIS A 101 5.53 -1.29 -15.37
CA HIS A 101 4.49 -2.09 -16.02
C HIS A 101 3.20 -2.10 -15.22
N THR A 102 3.28 -2.43 -13.93
CA THR A 102 2.12 -2.47 -13.05
C THR A 102 2.43 -1.85 -11.69
N ILE A 103 1.39 -1.33 -11.05
CA ILE A 103 1.43 -0.90 -9.65
C ILE A 103 0.27 -1.59 -8.94
N THR A 104 0.59 -2.39 -7.93
CA THR A 104 -0.40 -3.04 -7.06
C THR A 104 -0.46 -2.25 -5.76
N MET A 105 -1.67 -1.92 -5.31
CA MET A 105 -1.91 -1.22 -4.06
C MET A 105 -3.10 -1.84 -3.33
N ASP A 106 -3.24 -1.58 -2.05
CA ASP A 106 -4.44 -2.00 -1.32
C ASP A 106 -5.63 -1.10 -1.66
N ASN A 107 -6.79 -1.39 -1.06
CA ASN A 107 -8.01 -0.61 -1.28
C ASN A 107 -8.11 0.56 -0.26
N GLY A 108 -7.01 1.17 0.10
CA GLY A 108 -6.98 2.35 0.93
C GLY A 108 -7.57 3.57 0.22
N LYS A 109 -8.18 4.47 0.98
CA LYS A 109 -8.73 5.72 0.42
C LYS A 109 -7.66 6.71 -0.03
N GLU A 110 -6.41 6.44 0.31
CA GLU A 110 -5.21 7.19 -0.06
C GLU A 110 -4.69 6.86 -1.47
N PHE A 111 -5.28 5.88 -2.12
CA PHE A 111 -4.96 5.46 -3.49
C PHE A 111 -6.10 5.73 -4.47
#